data_57a9f0d982fe057ec7ef1d83086cecf5
#
_entry.id   57a9f0d982fe057ec7ef1d83086cecf5
#
_cell.length_a   1.000
_cell.length_b   1.000
_cell.length_c   1.000
_cell.angle_alpha   90.00
_cell.angle_beta   90.00
_cell.angle_gamma   90.00
#
_symmetry.space_group_name_H-M   'P 1'
#
loop_
_entity.id
_entity.type
_entity.pdbx_description
1 polymer ?
#
loop_
_entity_poly.entity_id
_entity_poly.type
_entity_poly.pdbx_seq_one_letter_code
_entity_poly.pdbx_strand_id
1 'polypeptide(L)'
;MSRLIVLSNRVKMPDNNPMAGGLAVALSELLKESSGIWMGWNGQIAESDNTADSAVLDNGYKDNSNEFTTYTKSTSVLSSVGCPASTLEITYITTALTPKQYEHYYCGFANNVLWPLLHEQTDLIRQAPEDYDSYQSVNRLFAQQLKQFIQPDDVIWVHDYHFLSVAYYCRQLGITNRIGFFLHIPFAPLKFWQQLDRSPELIKHLSHYDVIGTQTQHDKANCLTVMQHYLKPSSVTQHGSAHCLTVDIGSSRPHRLTVDAYPIGVNVAKIQQLVSQLSLECEPNTHKNTHIKAAAQNIIAVDRIDYSKGLLERFSAYSVFLQQYPNYQNQLKLFQIACPSRLDLSVYQRLYDNVRQSVHDINQQFLGTDEISESVKLGSVDLEAINETAPSIEGLSTAAFKRRWQAISYCENVLSHETLMKAFWHSDIGWVNSLKDGMNLVAKEYIAAQNPANPGVLLLSRYAGAAEQMQAAVIIDPQQPDSIVQGLNTALSMPLQERKERHQALLNGLKQDNLQSWQQDFLEDLYQVV
;
A
#
# COMPACT_ATOMS: atom_id res chain seq x y z
N MET A 1 -28.69 -14.16 0.78
CA MET A 1 -27.89 -12.92 0.84
C MET A 1 -26.83 -13.03 -0.23
N SER A 2 -26.60 -11.98 -0.99
CA SER A 2 -25.51 -11.93 -1.97
C SER A 2 -24.16 -12.05 -1.25
N ARG A 3 -23.28 -12.93 -1.74
CA ARG A 3 -21.93 -13.04 -1.21
C ARG A 3 -21.03 -12.02 -1.86
N LEU A 4 -20.11 -11.45 -1.10
CA LEU A 4 -19.02 -10.64 -1.63
C LEU A 4 -17.83 -11.54 -1.99
N ILE A 5 -17.36 -11.48 -3.23
CA ILE A 5 -16.16 -12.16 -3.70
C ILE A 5 -15.08 -11.11 -3.92
N VAL A 6 -14.04 -11.14 -3.10
CA VAL A 6 -12.87 -10.27 -3.24
C VAL A 6 -11.79 -11.02 -4.03
N LEU A 7 -11.34 -10.45 -5.14
CA LEU A 7 -10.22 -10.95 -5.92
C LEU A 7 -9.03 -10.00 -5.81
N SER A 8 -7.94 -10.46 -5.24
CA SER A 8 -6.68 -9.70 -5.15
C SER A 8 -5.50 -10.57 -5.58
N ASN A 9 -4.42 -9.94 -6.06
CA ASN A 9 -3.27 -10.71 -6.54
C ASN A 9 -2.74 -11.66 -5.46
N ARG A 10 -2.67 -11.22 -4.20
CA ARG A 10 -2.19 -12.07 -3.11
C ARG A 10 -3.22 -12.19 -2.00
N VAL A 11 -3.52 -13.42 -1.63
CA VAL A 11 -4.41 -13.73 -0.50
C VAL A 11 -3.59 -13.87 0.78
N LYS A 12 -4.00 -13.19 1.84
CA LYS A 12 -3.46 -13.42 3.17
C LYS A 12 -4.22 -14.55 3.85
N MET A 13 -3.57 -15.70 3.95
CA MET A 13 -4.11 -16.81 4.75
C MET A 13 -4.19 -16.40 6.24
N PRO A 14 -5.12 -16.99 7.01
CA PRO A 14 -5.31 -16.67 8.42
C PRO A 14 -4.23 -17.32 9.30
N ASP A 15 -2.97 -17.19 8.91
CA ASP A 15 -1.80 -17.53 9.70
C ASP A 15 -1.32 -16.32 10.52
N ASN A 16 -0.45 -16.56 11.49
CA ASN A 16 0.07 -15.50 12.37
C ASN A 16 1.24 -14.72 11.75
N ASN A 17 1.59 -14.98 10.47
CA ASN A 17 2.70 -14.31 9.85
C ASN A 17 2.35 -12.83 9.54
N PRO A 18 3.16 -11.86 9.96
CA PRO A 18 2.95 -10.47 9.59
C PRO A 18 3.07 -10.32 8.08
N MET A 19 2.14 -9.61 7.46
CA MET A 19 2.17 -9.33 6.05
C MET A 19 2.41 -7.82 5.84
N ALA A 20 3.42 -7.49 5.06
CA ALA A 20 3.67 -6.11 4.69
C ALA A 20 2.56 -5.62 3.73
N GLY A 21 1.94 -4.50 4.06
CA GLY A 21 1.00 -3.79 3.19
C GLY A 21 -0.40 -3.60 3.80
N GLY A 22 -0.85 -2.33 3.82
CA GLY A 22 -2.14 -1.94 4.36
C GLY A 22 -3.35 -2.54 3.65
N LEU A 23 -3.23 -2.87 2.34
CA LEU A 23 -4.31 -3.49 1.57
C LEU A 23 -4.76 -4.82 2.16
N ALA A 24 -3.83 -5.70 2.51
CA ALA A 24 -4.18 -7.01 3.06
C ALA A 24 -4.88 -6.91 4.42
N VAL A 25 -4.49 -5.91 5.22
CA VAL A 25 -5.18 -5.59 6.49
C VAL A 25 -6.59 -5.09 6.19
N ALA A 26 -6.76 -4.16 5.26
CA ALA A 26 -8.04 -3.58 4.88
C ALA A 26 -9.03 -4.64 4.37
N LEU A 27 -8.59 -5.53 3.47
CA LEU A 27 -9.43 -6.61 2.93
C LEU A 27 -9.75 -7.68 3.98
N SER A 28 -8.82 -8.00 4.88
CA SER A 28 -9.06 -8.92 5.99
C SER A 28 -10.11 -8.36 6.96
N GLU A 29 -10.13 -7.06 7.21
CA GLU A 29 -11.15 -6.42 8.07
C GLU A 29 -12.51 -6.42 7.39
N LEU A 30 -12.60 -6.07 6.12
CA LEU A 30 -13.83 -6.13 5.33
C LEU A 30 -14.53 -7.49 5.43
N LEU A 31 -13.79 -8.56 5.16
CA LEU A 31 -14.35 -9.91 5.14
C LEU A 31 -14.70 -10.45 6.53
N LYS A 32 -14.08 -9.92 7.60
CA LYS A 32 -14.46 -10.26 8.98
C LYS A 32 -15.83 -9.68 9.39
N GLU A 33 -16.27 -8.64 8.72
CA GLU A 33 -17.55 -7.98 9.03
C GLU A 33 -18.70 -8.47 8.15
N SER A 34 -18.43 -9.03 6.96
CA SER A 34 -19.44 -9.30 5.94
C SER A 34 -19.66 -10.75 5.55
N SER A 35 -18.84 -11.70 5.97
CA SER A 35 -18.74 -13.04 5.38
C SER A 35 -18.53 -12.97 3.86
N GLY A 36 -17.70 -13.84 3.30
CA GLY A 36 -17.46 -13.77 1.88
C GLY A 36 -16.35 -14.70 1.40
N ILE A 37 -15.92 -14.48 0.18
CA ILE A 37 -14.87 -15.26 -0.46
C ILE A 37 -13.67 -14.35 -0.75
N TRP A 38 -12.46 -14.78 -0.35
CA TRP A 38 -11.22 -14.13 -0.75
C TRP A 38 -10.45 -15.02 -1.69
N MET A 39 -10.30 -14.57 -2.93
CA MET A 39 -9.69 -15.33 -4.01
C MET A 39 -8.40 -14.67 -4.50
N GLY A 40 -7.40 -15.48 -4.89
CA GLY A 40 -6.16 -14.99 -5.49
C GLY A 40 -4.99 -15.97 -5.41
N TRP A 41 -3.79 -15.48 -5.66
CA TRP A 41 -2.54 -16.25 -5.55
C TRP A 41 -2.15 -16.45 -4.07
N ASN A 42 -1.74 -17.70 -3.72
CA ASN A 42 -1.28 -18.02 -2.36
C ASN A 42 0.16 -17.57 -2.06
N GLY A 43 0.88 -17.04 -3.05
CA GLY A 43 2.28 -16.66 -2.94
C GLY A 43 3.28 -17.78 -3.17
N GLN A 44 2.81 -18.98 -3.54
CA GLN A 44 3.67 -20.13 -3.86
C GLN A 44 3.81 -20.29 -5.37
N ILE A 45 4.96 -20.79 -5.79
CA ILE A 45 5.24 -21.20 -7.17
C ILE A 45 5.11 -22.73 -7.20
N ALA A 46 4.34 -23.25 -8.16
CA ALA A 46 4.15 -24.68 -8.34
C ALA A 46 5.47 -25.38 -8.72
N GLU A 47 5.66 -26.64 -8.29
CA GLU A 47 6.91 -27.36 -8.49
C GLU A 47 7.23 -27.72 -9.95
N SER A 48 6.26 -27.65 -10.87
CA SER A 48 6.48 -27.97 -12.30
C SER A 48 5.53 -27.21 -13.22
N ASP A 49 6.01 -26.89 -14.43
CA ASP A 49 5.20 -26.30 -15.52
C ASP A 49 4.20 -27.29 -16.15
N ASN A 50 4.14 -28.53 -15.71
CA ASN A 50 3.42 -29.64 -16.35
C ASN A 50 1.88 -29.51 -16.39
N THR A 51 1.31 -28.39 -15.98
CA THR A 51 -0.14 -28.16 -16.00
C THR A 51 -0.65 -27.29 -17.14
N ALA A 52 0.20 -26.79 -18.05
CA ALA A 52 -0.22 -25.79 -19.02
C ALA A 52 0.10 -26.04 -20.51
N ASP A 53 1.02 -26.94 -20.88
CA ASP A 53 1.51 -27.01 -22.28
C ASP A 53 0.99 -28.20 -23.12
N SER A 54 -0.03 -28.94 -22.69
CA SER A 54 -0.56 -30.07 -23.49
C SER A 54 -1.88 -29.80 -24.22
N ALA A 55 -2.23 -28.56 -24.55
CA ALA A 55 -3.48 -28.27 -25.24
C ALA A 55 -3.39 -27.16 -26.29
N VAL A 56 -2.46 -27.28 -27.23
CA VAL A 56 -2.62 -26.68 -28.56
C VAL A 56 -2.41 -27.79 -29.58
N LEU A 57 -3.45 -28.52 -29.83
CA LEU A 57 -3.76 -29.14 -31.11
C LEU A 57 -5.15 -29.81 -31.04
N ASP A 58 -6.03 -29.30 -31.90
CA ASP A 58 -7.24 -29.92 -32.41
C ASP A 58 -8.46 -30.11 -31.48
N ASN A 59 -9.48 -29.31 -31.72
CA ASN A 59 -10.91 -29.55 -31.50
C ASN A 59 -11.32 -30.52 -30.37
N GLY A 60 -11.08 -30.12 -29.14
CA GLY A 60 -11.59 -30.85 -27.98
C GLY A 60 -11.14 -30.18 -26.70
N TYR A 61 -12.02 -29.38 -26.09
CA TYR A 61 -11.79 -28.84 -24.74
C TYR A 61 -11.54 -30.01 -23.77
N LYS A 62 -10.28 -30.28 -23.46
CA LYS A 62 -9.93 -30.98 -22.23
C LYS A 62 -9.69 -29.93 -21.15
N ASP A 63 -10.57 -29.95 -20.18
CA ASP A 63 -10.57 -29.16 -18.97
C ASP A 63 -9.34 -29.51 -18.11
N ASN A 64 -8.20 -28.84 -18.33
CA ASN A 64 -7.08 -28.86 -17.41
C ASN A 64 -7.32 -27.75 -16.39
N SER A 65 -8.18 -28.04 -15.42
CA SER A 65 -8.37 -27.19 -14.24
C SER A 65 -7.06 -27.03 -13.50
N ASN A 66 -6.47 -25.82 -13.52
CA ASN A 66 -5.51 -25.46 -12.49
C ASN A 66 -6.26 -25.56 -11.16
N GLU A 67 -5.95 -26.58 -10.38
CA GLU A 67 -6.61 -26.84 -9.12
C GLU A 67 -6.40 -25.66 -8.18
N PHE A 68 -7.48 -25.07 -7.71
CA PHE A 68 -7.44 -24.12 -6.61
C PHE A 68 -7.69 -24.84 -5.30
N THR A 69 -7.06 -24.34 -4.24
CA THR A 69 -7.25 -24.86 -2.88
C THR A 69 -8.28 -24.00 -2.16
N THR A 70 -9.25 -24.64 -1.53
CA THR A 70 -10.28 -23.97 -0.73
C THR A 70 -10.04 -24.21 0.75
N TYR A 71 -10.07 -23.12 1.53
CA TYR A 71 -10.00 -23.16 2.98
C TYR A 71 -11.09 -22.26 3.56
N THR A 72 -11.89 -22.75 4.52
CA THR A 72 -12.93 -21.96 5.16
C THR A 72 -12.60 -21.75 6.64
N LYS A 73 -12.67 -20.49 7.08
CA LYS A 73 -12.54 -20.10 8.49
C LYS A 73 -13.86 -19.56 9.00
N SER A 74 -14.42 -20.19 10.02
CA SER A 74 -15.62 -19.73 10.71
C SER A 74 -15.23 -18.98 12.00
N THR A 75 -15.85 -17.84 12.24
CA THR A 75 -15.66 -17.04 13.45
C THR A 75 -17.02 -16.78 14.09
N SER A 76 -17.20 -17.22 15.35
CA SER A 76 -18.41 -16.93 16.12
C SER A 76 -18.39 -15.50 16.59
N VAL A 77 -19.40 -14.71 16.24
CA VAL A 77 -19.60 -13.36 16.76
C VAL A 77 -20.56 -13.45 17.93
N LEU A 78 -20.09 -13.10 19.13
CA LEU A 78 -20.93 -12.97 20.31
C LEU A 78 -21.90 -11.81 20.09
N SER A 79 -23.20 -12.10 19.92
CA SER A 79 -24.21 -11.07 19.88
C SER A 79 -24.50 -10.55 21.30
N SER A 80 -24.76 -9.26 21.42
CA SER A 80 -25.33 -8.66 22.63
C SER A 80 -26.61 -9.39 23.02
N VAL A 81 -26.81 -9.58 24.33
CA VAL A 81 -27.86 -10.33 24.99
C VAL A 81 -29.17 -10.44 24.18
N GLY A 82 -29.49 -11.65 23.73
CA GLY A 82 -30.84 -12.00 23.23
C GLY A 82 -30.98 -12.38 21.75
N CYS A 83 -29.97 -12.25 20.93
CA CYS A 83 -29.98 -12.73 19.53
C CYS A 83 -29.12 -14.01 19.35
N PRO A 84 -29.48 -14.94 18.43
CA PRO A 84 -28.66 -16.08 18.17
C PRO A 84 -27.28 -15.63 17.64
N ALA A 85 -26.21 -16.28 18.13
CA ALA A 85 -24.85 -16.03 17.67
C ALA A 85 -24.78 -16.21 16.13
N SER A 86 -24.40 -15.18 15.40
CA SER A 86 -24.15 -15.30 13.96
C SER A 86 -22.72 -15.81 13.75
N THR A 87 -22.56 -16.83 12.91
CA THR A 87 -21.26 -17.31 12.49
C THR A 87 -20.89 -16.61 11.19
N LEU A 88 -19.82 -15.84 11.21
CA LEU A 88 -19.25 -15.25 10.00
C LEU A 88 -18.25 -16.24 9.41
N GLU A 89 -18.37 -16.51 8.11
CA GLU A 89 -17.54 -17.45 7.40
C GLU A 89 -16.79 -16.75 6.28
N ILE A 90 -15.46 -16.89 6.29
CA ILE A 90 -14.59 -16.44 5.20
C ILE A 90 -14.06 -17.68 4.49
N THR A 91 -14.34 -17.79 3.21
CA THR A 91 -13.77 -18.83 2.35
C THR A 91 -12.59 -18.26 1.57
N TYR A 92 -11.44 -18.89 1.70
CA TYR A 92 -10.23 -18.55 0.96
C TYR A 92 -10.10 -19.50 -0.23
N ILE A 93 -10.01 -18.96 -1.44
CA ILE A 93 -9.78 -19.71 -2.68
C ILE A 93 -8.44 -19.29 -3.23
N THR A 94 -7.46 -20.18 -3.21
CA THR A 94 -6.09 -19.83 -3.56
C THR A 94 -5.52 -20.73 -4.65
N THR A 95 -4.70 -20.12 -5.51
CA THR A 95 -4.04 -20.78 -6.64
C THR A 95 -2.54 -20.54 -6.56
N ALA A 96 -1.72 -21.57 -6.77
CA ALA A 96 -0.29 -21.42 -7.00
C ALA A 96 -0.05 -20.98 -8.45
N LEU A 97 0.93 -20.13 -8.68
CA LEU A 97 1.37 -19.79 -10.04
C LEU A 97 2.42 -20.80 -10.51
N THR A 98 2.41 -21.14 -11.80
CA THR A 98 3.53 -21.87 -12.38
C THR A 98 4.78 -20.97 -12.45
N PRO A 99 6.01 -21.53 -12.55
CA PRO A 99 7.23 -20.73 -12.73
C PRO A 99 7.11 -19.75 -13.89
N LYS A 100 6.56 -20.17 -15.03
CA LYS A 100 6.34 -19.31 -16.20
C LYS A 100 5.33 -18.18 -15.95
N GLN A 101 4.23 -18.46 -15.23
CA GLN A 101 3.28 -17.42 -14.82
C GLN A 101 3.91 -16.43 -13.82
N TYR A 102 4.71 -16.92 -12.86
CA TYR A 102 5.43 -16.03 -11.95
C TYR A 102 6.40 -15.11 -12.69
N GLU A 103 7.18 -15.67 -13.61
CA GLU A 103 8.18 -14.92 -14.40
C GLU A 103 7.51 -13.89 -15.31
N HIS A 104 6.54 -14.29 -16.14
CA HIS A 104 6.02 -13.42 -17.19
C HIS A 104 4.79 -12.60 -16.79
N TYR A 105 3.88 -13.15 -15.97
CA TYR A 105 2.72 -12.39 -15.49
C TYR A 105 3.13 -11.47 -14.35
N TYR A 106 3.70 -12.05 -13.24
CA TYR A 106 3.94 -11.28 -12.04
C TYR A 106 5.20 -10.41 -12.16
N CYS A 107 6.37 -10.98 -12.43
CA CYS A 107 7.60 -10.23 -12.61
C CYS A 107 7.58 -9.42 -13.92
N GLY A 108 7.14 -10.03 -15.02
CA GLY A 108 7.11 -9.44 -16.35
C GLY A 108 6.06 -8.35 -16.47
N PHE A 109 4.86 -8.66 -17.00
CA PHE A 109 3.91 -7.61 -17.38
C PHE A 109 3.40 -6.77 -16.22
N ALA A 110 3.09 -7.38 -15.08
CA ALA A 110 2.57 -6.63 -13.93
C ALA A 110 3.63 -5.68 -13.34
N ASN A 111 4.84 -6.18 -13.03
CA ASN A 111 5.82 -5.41 -12.27
C ASN A 111 6.93 -4.75 -13.10
N ASN A 112 7.23 -5.24 -14.32
CA ASN A 112 8.18 -4.60 -15.23
C ASN A 112 7.51 -3.69 -16.29
N VAL A 113 6.18 -3.76 -16.47
CA VAL A 113 5.47 -2.92 -17.44
C VAL A 113 4.41 -2.05 -16.77
N LEU A 114 3.37 -2.63 -16.14
CA LEU A 114 2.26 -1.85 -15.58
C LEU A 114 2.67 -1.03 -14.36
N TRP A 115 3.47 -1.59 -13.46
CA TRP A 115 3.93 -0.86 -12.27
C TRP A 115 4.70 0.41 -12.63
N PRO A 116 5.79 0.37 -13.45
CA PRO A 116 6.48 1.58 -13.84
C PRO A 116 5.63 2.53 -14.71
N LEU A 117 4.76 2.00 -15.58
CA LEU A 117 3.82 2.83 -16.36
C LEU A 117 2.93 3.68 -15.43
N LEU A 118 2.27 3.03 -14.46
CA LEU A 118 1.32 3.66 -13.55
C LEU A 118 2.00 4.62 -12.56
N HIS A 119 3.29 4.41 -12.27
CA HIS A 119 4.10 5.32 -11.47
C HIS A 119 4.88 6.36 -12.30
N GLU A 120 4.54 6.51 -13.59
CA GLU A 120 5.14 7.52 -14.50
C GLU A 120 6.66 7.33 -14.73
N GLN A 121 7.16 6.09 -14.56
CA GLN A 121 8.58 5.71 -14.69
C GLN A 121 8.81 4.85 -15.94
N THR A 122 8.33 5.31 -17.09
CA THR A 122 8.33 4.52 -18.34
C THR A 122 9.72 4.12 -18.84
N ASP A 123 10.76 4.84 -18.45
CA ASP A 123 12.16 4.49 -18.74
C ASP A 123 12.59 3.16 -18.07
N LEU A 124 11.89 2.75 -17.03
CA LEU A 124 12.12 1.49 -16.33
C LEU A 124 11.37 0.32 -16.96
N ILE A 125 10.48 0.54 -17.93
CA ILE A 125 9.72 -0.54 -18.56
C ILE A 125 10.68 -1.52 -19.25
N ARG A 126 10.49 -2.80 -18.93
CA ARG A 126 11.15 -3.95 -19.56
C ARG A 126 10.09 -4.99 -19.83
N GLN A 127 9.94 -5.36 -21.10
CA GLN A 127 8.91 -6.31 -21.54
C GLN A 127 9.55 -7.41 -22.39
N ALA A 128 9.33 -8.67 -21.99
CA ALA A 128 9.58 -9.82 -22.83
C ALA A 128 8.37 -10.10 -23.76
N PRO A 129 8.55 -10.77 -24.90
CA PRO A 129 7.46 -11.08 -25.82
C PRO A 129 6.30 -11.84 -25.17
N GLU A 130 6.58 -12.74 -24.24
CA GLU A 130 5.63 -13.63 -23.58
C GLU A 130 4.86 -12.97 -22.43
N ASP A 131 5.31 -11.80 -21.95
CA ASP A 131 4.81 -11.19 -20.71
C ASP A 131 3.32 -10.83 -20.84
N TYR A 132 2.92 -10.22 -21.95
CA TYR A 132 1.53 -9.83 -22.15
C TYR A 132 0.60 -11.03 -22.26
N ASP A 133 1.00 -12.06 -23.03
CA ASP A 133 0.18 -13.27 -23.21
C ASP A 133 0.03 -14.04 -21.90
N SER A 134 1.08 -14.10 -21.10
CA SER A 134 1.04 -14.68 -19.75
C SER A 134 0.11 -13.89 -18.82
N TYR A 135 0.16 -12.55 -18.87
CA TYR A 135 -0.75 -11.68 -18.13
C TYR A 135 -2.21 -11.94 -18.50
N GLN A 136 -2.53 -12.04 -19.79
CA GLN A 136 -3.86 -12.34 -20.26
C GLN A 136 -4.30 -13.76 -19.87
N SER A 137 -3.39 -14.74 -19.94
CA SER A 137 -3.65 -16.12 -19.55
C SER A 137 -4.04 -16.24 -18.06
N VAL A 138 -3.31 -15.57 -17.17
CA VAL A 138 -3.62 -15.57 -15.71
C VAL A 138 -4.94 -14.85 -15.43
N ASN A 139 -5.23 -13.73 -16.10
CA ASN A 139 -6.52 -13.06 -15.94
C ASN A 139 -7.69 -13.96 -16.40
N ARG A 140 -7.52 -14.70 -17.51
CA ARG A 140 -8.49 -15.71 -17.98
C ARG A 140 -8.63 -16.86 -16.98
N LEU A 141 -7.53 -17.37 -16.41
CA LEU A 141 -7.54 -18.42 -15.40
C LEU A 141 -8.42 -18.05 -14.22
N PHE A 142 -8.24 -16.86 -13.64
CA PHE A 142 -9.06 -16.42 -12.50
C PHE A 142 -10.54 -16.25 -12.88
N ALA A 143 -10.85 -15.78 -14.07
CA ALA A 143 -12.23 -15.74 -14.57
C ALA A 143 -12.85 -17.14 -14.74
N GLN A 144 -12.08 -18.12 -15.23
CA GLN A 144 -12.52 -19.52 -15.35
C GLN A 144 -12.76 -20.16 -13.97
N GLN A 145 -11.92 -19.90 -13.00
CA GLN A 145 -12.10 -20.36 -11.62
C GLN A 145 -13.34 -19.72 -10.98
N LEU A 146 -13.56 -18.41 -11.14
CA LEU A 146 -14.78 -17.74 -10.70
C LEU A 146 -16.03 -18.41 -11.25
N LYS A 147 -16.03 -18.80 -12.53
CA LYS A 147 -17.16 -19.44 -13.19
C LYS A 147 -17.59 -20.76 -12.52
N GLN A 148 -16.69 -21.45 -11.84
CA GLN A 148 -16.98 -22.77 -11.25
C GLN A 148 -17.84 -22.68 -9.97
N PHE A 149 -17.79 -21.56 -9.23
CA PHE A 149 -18.46 -21.44 -7.93
C PHE A 149 -19.35 -20.20 -7.78
N ILE A 150 -19.32 -19.26 -8.75
CA ILE A 150 -20.11 -18.04 -8.67
C ILE A 150 -21.61 -18.34 -8.71
N GLN A 151 -22.38 -17.63 -7.88
CA GLN A 151 -23.83 -17.67 -7.84
C GLN A 151 -24.44 -16.40 -8.46
N PRO A 152 -25.68 -16.43 -8.95
CA PRO A 152 -26.28 -15.31 -9.67
C PRO A 152 -26.28 -13.97 -8.93
N ASP A 153 -26.43 -14.01 -7.59
CA ASP A 153 -26.52 -12.81 -6.75
C ASP A 153 -25.16 -12.36 -6.17
N ASP A 154 -24.09 -13.10 -6.46
CA ASP A 154 -22.77 -12.72 -5.97
C ASP A 154 -22.28 -11.42 -6.62
N VAL A 155 -21.53 -10.64 -5.84
CA VAL A 155 -20.86 -9.41 -6.28
C VAL A 155 -19.36 -9.62 -6.22
N ILE A 156 -18.64 -9.22 -7.26
CA ILE A 156 -17.20 -9.40 -7.38
C ILE A 156 -16.50 -8.05 -7.21
N TRP A 157 -15.54 -7.97 -6.31
CA TRP A 157 -14.68 -6.80 -6.11
C TRP A 157 -13.23 -7.16 -6.41
N VAL A 158 -12.72 -6.69 -7.52
CA VAL A 158 -11.39 -6.97 -8.04
C VAL A 158 -10.43 -5.85 -7.66
N HIS A 159 -9.25 -6.22 -7.17
CA HIS A 159 -8.28 -5.28 -6.66
C HIS A 159 -6.98 -5.29 -7.46
N ASP A 160 -6.58 -4.08 -7.84
CA ASP A 160 -5.26 -3.70 -8.29
C ASP A 160 -4.89 -4.12 -9.73
N TYR A 161 -3.83 -3.54 -10.23
CA TYR A 161 -3.35 -3.56 -11.63
C TYR A 161 -3.03 -4.96 -12.19
N HIS A 162 -2.98 -5.95 -11.35
CA HIS A 162 -2.77 -7.35 -11.75
C HIS A 162 -3.94 -7.92 -12.56
N PHE A 163 -5.12 -7.32 -12.45
CA PHE A 163 -6.37 -7.89 -12.93
C PHE A 163 -7.18 -6.95 -13.85
N LEU A 164 -6.51 -6.12 -14.65
CA LEU A 164 -7.20 -5.19 -15.56
C LEU A 164 -8.14 -5.89 -16.56
N SER A 165 -7.88 -7.17 -16.86
CA SER A 165 -8.60 -7.92 -17.91
C SER A 165 -9.58 -8.97 -17.37
N VAL A 166 -9.69 -9.18 -16.06
CA VAL A 166 -10.55 -10.25 -15.49
C VAL A 166 -12.03 -10.07 -15.87
N ALA A 167 -12.58 -8.85 -15.79
CA ALA A 167 -13.99 -8.61 -16.13
C ALA A 167 -14.28 -8.93 -17.60
N TYR A 168 -13.38 -8.59 -18.50
CA TYR A 168 -13.50 -8.97 -19.92
C TYR A 168 -13.66 -10.48 -20.06
N TYR A 169 -12.78 -11.29 -19.44
CA TYR A 169 -12.90 -12.76 -19.51
C TYR A 169 -14.13 -13.29 -18.79
N CYS A 170 -14.55 -12.68 -17.68
CA CYS A 170 -15.82 -13.01 -17.02
C CYS A 170 -17.00 -12.84 -17.99
N ARG A 171 -17.08 -11.72 -18.70
CA ARG A 171 -18.13 -11.46 -19.70
C ARG A 171 -18.08 -12.47 -20.86
N GLN A 172 -16.90 -12.82 -21.36
CA GLN A 172 -16.71 -13.87 -22.38
C GLN A 172 -17.21 -15.25 -21.91
N LEU A 173 -17.10 -15.55 -20.63
CA LEU A 173 -17.61 -16.78 -20.02
C LEU A 173 -19.10 -16.72 -19.66
N GLY A 174 -19.79 -15.63 -19.97
CA GLY A 174 -21.21 -15.43 -19.66
C GLY A 174 -21.49 -15.12 -18.18
N ILE A 175 -20.52 -14.64 -17.43
CA ILE A 175 -20.73 -14.13 -16.07
C ILE A 175 -21.33 -12.73 -16.18
N THR A 176 -22.56 -12.56 -15.68
CA THR A 176 -23.33 -11.31 -15.74
C THR A 176 -23.38 -10.58 -14.40
N ASN A 177 -22.78 -11.14 -13.37
CA ASN A 177 -22.67 -10.56 -12.05
C ASN A 177 -22.06 -9.14 -12.08
N ARG A 178 -22.34 -8.33 -11.06
CA ARG A 178 -21.70 -7.02 -10.90
C ARG A 178 -20.24 -7.20 -10.53
N ILE A 179 -19.36 -6.49 -11.26
CA ILE A 179 -17.91 -6.59 -11.10
C ILE A 179 -17.35 -5.17 -10.92
N GLY A 180 -16.87 -4.87 -9.70
CA GLY A 180 -16.13 -3.64 -9.40
C GLY A 180 -14.63 -3.85 -9.52
N PHE A 181 -13.92 -2.81 -9.92
CA PHE A 181 -12.45 -2.75 -9.95
C PHE A 181 -11.95 -1.60 -9.10
N PHE A 182 -10.97 -1.85 -8.28
CA PHE A 182 -10.34 -0.81 -7.47
C PHE A 182 -8.82 -0.79 -7.70
N LEU A 183 -8.29 0.37 -8.11
CA LEU A 183 -6.87 0.58 -8.29
C LEU A 183 -6.25 1.23 -7.05
N HIS A 184 -5.33 0.51 -6.40
CA HIS A 184 -4.67 0.99 -5.18
C HIS A 184 -3.45 1.87 -5.42
N ILE A 185 -2.92 1.87 -6.64
CA ILE A 185 -1.78 2.66 -7.08
C ILE A 185 -2.25 3.82 -7.98
N PRO A 186 -1.39 4.77 -8.35
CA PRO A 186 -1.80 5.88 -9.20
C PRO A 186 -2.37 5.42 -10.54
N PHE A 187 -3.29 6.19 -11.10
CA PHE A 187 -3.71 6.04 -12.49
C PHE A 187 -2.93 7.05 -13.36
N ALA A 188 -2.04 6.55 -14.20
CA ALA A 188 -1.15 7.41 -15.00
C ALA A 188 -1.91 8.30 -16.00
N PRO A 189 -1.44 9.53 -16.28
CA PRO A 189 -1.94 10.37 -17.38
C PRO A 189 -1.83 9.70 -18.75
N LEU A 190 -2.69 10.14 -19.69
CA LEU A 190 -2.79 9.60 -21.04
C LEU A 190 -1.45 9.48 -21.77
N LYS A 191 -0.57 10.47 -21.63
CA LYS A 191 0.77 10.49 -22.27
C LYS A 191 1.63 9.28 -21.97
N PHE A 192 1.45 8.64 -20.81
CA PHE A 192 2.18 7.41 -20.43
C PHE A 192 1.50 6.18 -21.05
N TRP A 193 0.17 6.09 -21.00
CA TRP A 193 -0.57 5.02 -21.66
C TRP A 193 -0.30 4.95 -23.17
N GLN A 194 -0.10 6.10 -23.83
CA GLN A 194 0.23 6.17 -25.26
C GLN A 194 1.61 5.58 -25.60
N GLN A 195 2.47 5.35 -24.62
CA GLN A 195 3.78 4.70 -24.80
C GLN A 195 3.72 3.17 -24.74
N LEU A 196 2.57 2.60 -24.38
CA LEU A 196 2.37 1.14 -24.32
C LEU A 196 1.45 0.71 -25.45
N ASP A 197 1.95 -0.10 -26.40
CA ASP A 197 1.21 -0.57 -27.58
C ASP A 197 -0.07 -1.33 -27.20
N ARG A 198 -0.10 -1.99 -26.03
CA ARG A 198 -1.24 -2.76 -25.53
C ARG A 198 -2.30 -1.93 -24.81
N SER A 199 -2.11 -0.62 -24.68
CA SER A 199 -3.07 0.25 -23.99
C SER A 199 -4.48 0.23 -24.55
N PRO A 200 -4.70 0.27 -25.89
CA PRO A 200 -6.06 0.22 -26.44
C PRO A 200 -6.82 -1.05 -26.03
N GLU A 201 -6.13 -2.19 -26.03
CA GLU A 201 -6.69 -3.49 -25.64
C GLU A 201 -6.97 -3.55 -24.13
N LEU A 202 -6.00 -3.14 -23.30
CA LEU A 202 -6.17 -3.12 -21.84
C LEU A 202 -7.29 -2.20 -21.39
N ILE A 203 -7.42 -1.00 -21.97
CA ILE A 203 -8.49 -0.07 -21.64
C ILE A 203 -9.85 -0.60 -22.11
N LYS A 204 -9.89 -1.29 -23.25
CA LYS A 204 -11.09 -2.01 -23.68
C LYS A 204 -11.46 -3.13 -22.71
N HIS A 205 -10.51 -3.89 -22.20
CA HIS A 205 -10.77 -4.92 -21.18
C HIS A 205 -11.26 -4.30 -19.87
N LEU A 206 -10.65 -3.21 -19.43
CA LEU A 206 -11.03 -2.47 -18.23
C LEU A 206 -12.46 -1.89 -18.32
N SER A 207 -12.97 -1.59 -19.51
CA SER A 207 -14.33 -1.11 -19.70
C SER A 207 -15.43 -2.14 -19.46
N HIS A 208 -15.10 -3.40 -19.20
CA HIS A 208 -16.06 -4.47 -18.87
C HIS A 208 -16.40 -4.54 -17.37
N TYR A 209 -15.75 -3.73 -16.54
CA TYR A 209 -16.14 -3.53 -15.15
C TYR A 209 -17.38 -2.62 -15.07
N ASP A 210 -18.17 -2.77 -14.02
CA ASP A 210 -19.35 -1.94 -13.77
C ASP A 210 -19.00 -0.67 -13.00
N VAL A 211 -18.04 -0.78 -12.07
CA VAL A 211 -17.50 0.33 -11.28
C VAL A 211 -15.98 0.28 -11.32
N ILE A 212 -15.34 1.42 -11.55
CA ILE A 212 -13.91 1.62 -11.40
C ILE A 212 -13.67 2.66 -10.31
N GLY A 213 -12.99 2.24 -9.25
CA GLY A 213 -12.54 3.09 -8.16
C GLY A 213 -11.06 3.45 -8.28
N THR A 214 -10.75 4.71 -8.04
CA THR A 214 -9.41 5.25 -7.91
C THR A 214 -9.20 5.84 -6.52
N GLN A 215 -7.95 6.13 -6.16
CA GLN A 215 -7.62 6.67 -4.84
C GLN A 215 -7.90 8.16 -4.68
N THR A 216 -7.73 8.94 -5.76
CA THR A 216 -7.75 10.41 -5.73
C THR A 216 -8.60 10.99 -6.84
N GLN A 217 -9.03 12.24 -6.68
CA GLN A 217 -9.72 12.96 -7.75
C GLN A 217 -8.80 13.15 -8.97
N HIS A 218 -7.48 13.31 -8.71
CA HIS A 218 -6.50 13.39 -9.79
C HIS A 218 -6.43 12.08 -10.60
N ASP A 219 -6.36 10.93 -9.94
CA ASP A 219 -6.35 9.62 -10.61
C ASP A 219 -7.65 9.35 -11.38
N LYS A 220 -8.80 9.76 -10.80
CA LYS A 220 -10.08 9.70 -11.49
C LYS A 220 -10.09 10.53 -12.78
N ALA A 221 -9.60 11.76 -12.73
CA ALA A 221 -9.52 12.63 -13.90
C ALA A 221 -8.62 12.02 -15.01
N ASN A 222 -7.48 11.42 -14.63
CA ASN A 222 -6.62 10.70 -15.54
C ASN A 222 -7.34 9.49 -16.15
N CYS A 223 -8.01 8.67 -15.32
CA CYS A 223 -8.77 7.51 -15.76
C CYS A 223 -9.84 7.90 -16.79
N LEU A 224 -10.63 8.91 -16.49
CA LEU A 224 -11.66 9.43 -17.41
C LEU A 224 -11.05 9.90 -18.74
N THR A 225 -9.95 10.65 -18.70
CA THR A 225 -9.25 11.13 -19.89
C THR A 225 -8.77 9.97 -20.76
N VAL A 226 -8.17 8.95 -20.16
CA VAL A 226 -7.69 7.75 -20.87
C VAL A 226 -8.85 6.95 -21.47
N MET A 227 -9.91 6.75 -20.69
CA MET A 227 -11.09 6.02 -21.18
C MET A 227 -11.80 6.75 -22.32
N GLN A 228 -11.98 8.06 -22.23
CA GLN A 228 -12.56 8.86 -23.30
C GLN A 228 -11.73 8.80 -24.58
N HIS A 229 -10.40 8.80 -24.45
CA HIS A 229 -9.50 8.72 -25.60
C HIS A 229 -9.61 7.39 -26.36
N TYR A 230 -9.56 6.27 -25.64
CA TYR A 230 -9.53 4.94 -26.27
C TYR A 230 -10.91 4.36 -26.59
N LEU A 231 -11.92 4.59 -25.72
CA LEU A 231 -13.23 3.96 -25.86
C LEU A 231 -14.23 4.80 -26.65
N LYS A 232 -14.05 6.13 -26.70
CA LYS A 232 -14.98 7.09 -27.35
C LYS A 232 -16.43 6.83 -26.92
N PRO A 233 -16.76 6.94 -25.62
CA PRO A 233 -18.06 6.60 -25.08
C PRO A 233 -19.17 7.39 -25.80
N SER A 234 -20.34 6.77 -25.99
CA SER A 234 -21.48 7.41 -26.62
C SER A 234 -22.13 8.50 -25.76
N SER A 235 -21.96 8.40 -24.43
CA SER A 235 -22.32 9.44 -23.49
C SER A 235 -21.43 9.39 -22.24
N VAL A 236 -21.27 10.56 -21.62
CA VAL A 236 -20.63 10.72 -20.29
C VAL A 236 -21.57 11.60 -19.47
N THR A 237 -22.09 11.06 -18.38
CA THR A 237 -22.97 11.79 -17.44
C THR A 237 -22.32 11.84 -16.07
N GLN A 238 -22.63 12.87 -15.29
CA GLN A 238 -22.12 13.02 -13.94
C GLN A 238 -23.28 12.98 -12.95
N HIS A 239 -23.12 12.19 -11.89
CA HIS A 239 -24.06 12.06 -10.79
C HIS A 239 -23.29 12.23 -9.47
N GLY A 240 -23.47 13.37 -8.81
CA GLY A 240 -22.63 13.74 -7.66
C GLY A 240 -21.15 13.84 -8.06
N SER A 241 -20.28 13.09 -7.39
CA SER A 241 -18.87 12.96 -7.76
C SER A 241 -18.64 11.95 -8.90
N ALA A 242 -19.48 10.92 -9.03
CA ALA A 242 -19.32 9.82 -9.96
C ALA A 242 -19.57 10.23 -11.42
N HIS A 243 -18.80 9.65 -12.35
CA HIS A 243 -19.00 9.77 -13.79
C HIS A 243 -19.45 8.42 -14.35
N CYS A 244 -20.55 8.42 -15.10
CA CYS A 244 -21.06 7.25 -15.79
C CYS A 244 -20.80 7.37 -17.30
N LEU A 245 -20.03 6.43 -17.83
CA LEU A 245 -19.70 6.31 -19.26
C LEU A 245 -20.61 5.25 -19.88
N THR A 246 -21.18 5.54 -21.04
CA THR A 246 -21.86 4.54 -21.85
C THR A 246 -20.94 4.08 -22.96
N VAL A 247 -20.51 2.83 -22.90
CA VAL A 247 -19.49 2.25 -23.78
C VAL A 247 -20.02 1.03 -24.55
N ASP A 248 -19.50 0.83 -25.75
CA ASP A 248 -19.75 -0.39 -26.52
C ASP A 248 -18.69 -1.45 -26.18
N ILE A 249 -19.12 -2.53 -25.56
CA ILE A 249 -18.27 -3.68 -25.22
C ILE A 249 -18.52 -4.88 -26.13
N GLY A 250 -19.27 -4.70 -27.25
CA GLY A 250 -19.65 -5.77 -28.16
C GLY A 250 -20.86 -6.60 -27.68
N SER A 251 -21.59 -6.13 -26.67
CA SER A 251 -22.85 -6.74 -26.22
C SER A 251 -24.07 -6.14 -26.96
N SER A 252 -25.23 -6.81 -26.86
CA SER A 252 -26.47 -6.34 -27.50
C SER A 252 -27.00 -5.01 -26.96
N ARG A 253 -26.53 -4.58 -25.79
CA ARG A 253 -26.86 -3.30 -25.17
C ARG A 253 -25.58 -2.58 -24.80
N PRO A 254 -25.55 -1.24 -24.88
CA PRO A 254 -24.43 -0.46 -24.37
C PRO A 254 -24.21 -0.74 -22.88
N HIS A 255 -22.93 -0.87 -22.50
CA HIS A 255 -22.53 -1.09 -21.10
C HIS A 255 -22.39 0.26 -20.38
N ARG A 256 -22.83 0.31 -19.13
CA ARG A 256 -22.68 1.48 -18.26
C ARG A 256 -21.55 1.22 -17.28
N LEU A 257 -20.55 2.08 -17.31
CA LEU A 257 -19.37 2.03 -16.46
C LEU A 257 -19.32 3.27 -15.58
N THR A 258 -19.34 3.09 -14.26
CA THR A 258 -19.17 4.17 -13.28
C THR A 258 -17.69 4.33 -12.92
N VAL A 259 -17.19 5.57 -12.88
CA VAL A 259 -15.83 5.90 -12.46
C VAL A 259 -15.88 6.96 -11.36
N ASP A 260 -15.34 6.64 -10.18
CA ASP A 260 -15.21 7.61 -9.09
C ASP A 260 -13.92 7.42 -8.28
N ALA A 261 -13.65 8.41 -7.41
CA ALA A 261 -12.56 8.34 -6.43
C ALA A 261 -13.12 7.92 -5.06
N TYR A 262 -12.55 6.87 -4.51
CA TYR A 262 -12.86 6.34 -3.17
C TYR A 262 -11.55 6.25 -2.38
N PRO A 263 -11.15 7.29 -1.67
CA PRO A 263 -9.87 7.32 -0.97
C PRO A 263 -9.86 6.32 0.19
N ILE A 264 -9.03 5.28 0.11
CA ILE A 264 -8.93 4.26 1.15
C ILE A 264 -8.50 4.87 2.49
N GLY A 265 -9.23 4.56 3.54
CA GLY A 265 -8.95 4.97 4.91
C GLY A 265 -8.22 3.92 5.75
N VAL A 266 -8.06 4.22 7.03
CA VAL A 266 -7.55 3.31 8.06
C VAL A 266 -8.59 3.15 9.18
N ASN A 267 -8.49 2.04 9.92
CA ASN A 267 -9.34 1.84 11.10
C ASN A 267 -8.79 2.62 12.29
N VAL A 268 -9.17 3.91 12.39
CA VAL A 268 -8.70 4.83 13.42
C VAL A 268 -8.97 4.31 14.82
N ALA A 269 -10.16 3.77 15.07
CA ALA A 269 -10.55 3.27 16.40
C ALA A 269 -9.66 2.11 16.85
N LYS A 270 -9.36 1.17 15.95
CA LYS A 270 -8.48 0.03 16.23
C LYS A 270 -7.03 0.48 16.48
N ILE A 271 -6.52 1.43 15.69
CA ILE A 271 -5.17 1.98 15.90
C ILE A 271 -5.10 2.67 17.26
N GLN A 272 -6.08 3.52 17.59
CA GLN A 272 -6.14 4.18 18.89
C GLN A 272 -6.26 3.20 20.06
N GLN A 273 -6.97 2.09 19.88
CA GLN A 273 -7.03 1.02 20.88
C GLN A 273 -5.67 0.37 21.11
N LEU A 274 -4.90 0.09 20.05
CA LEU A 274 -3.56 -0.49 20.16
C LEU A 274 -2.59 0.40 20.94
N VAL A 275 -2.69 1.72 20.78
CA VAL A 275 -1.80 2.67 21.46
C VAL A 275 -2.35 3.19 22.81
N SER A 276 -3.63 2.95 23.12
CA SER A 276 -4.25 3.44 24.37
C SER A 276 -3.60 2.88 25.63
N GLN A 277 -3.04 1.67 25.59
CA GLN A 277 -2.33 1.07 26.70
C GLN A 277 -1.03 1.83 27.04
N LEU A 278 -0.39 2.44 26.04
CA LEU A 278 0.84 3.22 26.24
C LEU A 278 0.59 4.51 27.02
N SER A 279 -0.61 5.09 26.89
CA SER A 279 -0.98 6.30 27.65
C SER A 279 -1.16 6.02 29.14
N LEU A 280 -1.44 4.76 29.53
CA LEU A 280 -1.58 4.34 30.94
C LEU A 280 -0.23 4.03 31.59
N GLU A 281 0.79 3.66 30.79
CA GLU A 281 2.15 3.38 31.28
C GLU A 281 2.97 4.67 31.45
N CYS A 282 2.59 5.76 30.79
CA CYS A 282 3.22 7.08 30.89
C CYS A 282 2.54 7.97 31.95
N GLU A 283 2.35 7.51 33.20
CA GLU A 283 2.10 8.42 34.31
C GLU A 283 3.37 9.26 34.55
N PRO A 284 3.28 10.59 34.68
CA PRO A 284 4.44 11.43 34.87
C PRO A 284 5.03 11.15 36.27
N ASN A 285 6.10 10.36 36.31
CA ASN A 285 6.96 10.33 37.47
C ASN A 285 7.54 11.76 37.67
N THR A 286 6.91 12.49 38.55
CA THR A 286 7.27 13.85 38.95
C THR A 286 8.63 13.86 39.64
N HIS A 287 9.71 13.82 38.88
CA HIS A 287 11.00 14.33 39.32
C HIS A 287 11.40 15.51 38.43
N LYS A 288 11.03 16.69 38.92
CA LYS A 288 11.55 17.97 38.48
C LYS A 288 13.08 17.94 38.57
N ASN A 289 13.76 17.78 37.42
CA ASN A 289 15.12 18.22 37.26
C ASN A 289 15.16 19.26 36.14
N THR A 290 15.21 20.50 36.56
CA THR A 290 15.31 21.72 35.76
C THR A 290 16.71 21.88 35.15
N HIS A 291 17.07 21.02 34.21
CA HIS A 291 18.07 21.29 33.16
C HIS A 291 17.60 20.61 31.90
N ILE A 292 16.76 21.32 31.16
CA ILE A 292 16.28 20.92 29.84
C ILE A 292 17.47 20.97 28.86
N LYS A 293 18.25 19.88 28.78
CA LYS A 293 18.93 19.55 27.53
C LYS A 293 17.83 19.14 26.57
N ALA A 294 17.80 19.75 25.38
CA ALA A 294 16.87 19.38 24.31
C ALA A 294 16.84 17.86 24.19
N ALA A 295 15.68 17.26 24.40
CA ALA A 295 15.51 15.82 24.26
C ALA A 295 15.82 15.43 22.81
N ALA A 296 16.49 14.29 22.62
CA ALA A 296 16.76 13.78 21.28
C ALA A 296 15.45 13.59 20.54
N GLN A 297 15.36 14.10 19.30
CA GLN A 297 14.17 14.01 18.45
C GLN A 297 14.29 12.83 17.48
N ASN A 298 13.16 12.20 17.18
CA ASN A 298 13.09 11.02 16.35
C ASN A 298 12.19 11.24 15.12
N ILE A 299 12.74 10.93 13.95
CA ILE A 299 11.99 10.84 12.70
C ILE A 299 11.75 9.36 12.43
N ILE A 300 10.54 8.98 12.03
CA ILE A 300 10.22 7.64 11.56
C ILE A 300 9.79 7.68 10.09
N ALA A 301 10.33 6.75 9.30
CA ALA A 301 9.93 6.52 7.93
C ALA A 301 9.78 5.02 7.67
N VAL A 302 8.68 4.64 7.03
CA VAL A 302 8.31 3.23 6.82
C VAL A 302 7.91 3.03 5.38
N ASP A 303 8.67 2.20 4.66
CA ASP A 303 8.44 1.93 3.24
C ASP A 303 8.81 0.48 2.90
N ARG A 304 8.38 0.01 1.76
CA ARG A 304 9.08 -1.05 1.05
C ARG A 304 10.24 -0.43 0.27
N ILE A 305 11.27 -1.21 0.01
CA ILE A 305 12.31 -0.77 -0.92
C ILE A 305 11.71 -0.79 -2.32
N ASP A 306 11.28 0.38 -2.79
CA ASP A 306 10.63 0.61 -4.06
C ASP A 306 11.03 2.00 -4.58
N TYR A 307 11.34 2.10 -5.86
CA TYR A 307 11.80 3.37 -6.46
C TYR A 307 10.72 4.47 -6.43
N SER A 308 9.43 4.09 -6.29
CA SER A 308 8.35 5.07 -6.12
C SER A 308 8.36 5.76 -4.76
N LYS A 309 9.11 5.26 -3.77
CA LYS A 309 9.08 5.73 -2.38
C LYS A 309 10.11 6.82 -2.06
N GLY A 310 11.04 7.11 -2.97
CA GLY A 310 11.97 8.22 -2.80
C GLY A 310 12.93 8.06 -1.60
N LEU A 311 13.43 6.83 -1.36
CA LEU A 311 14.34 6.57 -0.24
C LEU A 311 15.68 7.29 -0.41
N LEU A 312 16.26 7.25 -1.60
CA LEU A 312 17.56 7.87 -1.87
C LEU A 312 17.48 9.40 -1.79
N GLU A 313 16.38 9.99 -2.30
CA GLU A 313 16.08 11.42 -2.20
C GLU A 313 15.92 11.84 -0.74
N ARG A 314 15.22 11.02 0.08
CA ARG A 314 15.09 11.22 1.53
C ARG A 314 16.43 11.25 2.22
N PHE A 315 17.28 10.26 1.97
CA PHE A 315 18.58 10.14 2.61
C PHE A 315 19.52 11.29 2.21
N SER A 316 19.57 11.61 0.93
CA SER A 316 20.35 12.74 0.42
C SER A 316 19.91 14.06 1.07
N ALA A 317 18.61 14.37 1.10
CA ALA A 317 18.09 15.58 1.70
C ALA A 317 18.32 15.61 3.23
N TYR A 318 18.23 14.46 3.91
CA TYR A 318 18.53 14.36 5.35
C TYR A 318 20.01 14.63 5.64
N SER A 319 20.93 14.12 4.81
CA SER A 319 22.35 14.45 4.91
C SER A 319 22.60 15.95 4.72
N VAL A 320 21.99 16.57 3.72
CA VAL A 320 22.08 18.03 3.49
C VAL A 320 21.51 18.80 4.69
N PHE A 321 20.39 18.36 5.25
CA PHE A 321 19.81 18.96 6.45
C PHE A 321 20.79 18.94 7.63
N LEU A 322 21.43 17.82 7.93
CA LEU A 322 22.39 17.69 9.02
C LEU A 322 23.66 18.53 8.80
N GLN A 323 24.06 18.78 7.54
CA GLN A 323 25.16 19.68 7.21
C GLN A 323 24.78 21.16 7.45
N GLN A 324 23.59 21.57 7.02
CA GLN A 324 23.10 22.94 7.15
C GLN A 324 22.74 23.30 8.61
N TYR A 325 22.32 22.30 9.39
CA TYR A 325 21.90 22.47 10.77
C TYR A 325 22.71 21.56 11.72
N PRO A 326 24.01 21.86 11.97
CA PRO A 326 24.90 20.99 12.76
C PRO A 326 24.45 20.76 14.20
N ASN A 327 23.61 21.67 14.74
CA ASN A 327 23.03 21.52 16.07
C ASN A 327 22.13 20.29 16.22
N TYR A 328 21.62 19.73 15.13
CA TYR A 328 20.84 18.48 15.15
C TYR A 328 21.71 17.23 15.08
N GLN A 329 22.98 17.34 14.75
CA GLN A 329 23.91 16.21 14.83
C GLN A 329 24.01 15.72 16.29
N ASN A 330 24.00 14.40 16.47
CA ASN A 330 23.91 13.75 17.79
C ASN A 330 22.61 14.00 18.61
N GLN A 331 21.59 14.63 18.00
CA GLN A 331 20.31 14.93 18.66
C GLN A 331 19.10 14.48 17.85
N LEU A 332 19.22 14.39 16.53
CA LEU A 332 18.16 13.94 15.63
C LEU A 332 18.52 12.58 15.05
N LYS A 333 17.57 11.65 15.01
CA LYS A 333 17.75 10.32 14.44
C LYS A 333 16.65 9.99 13.46
N LEU A 334 17.02 9.51 12.29
CA LEU A 334 16.07 8.94 11.32
C LEU A 334 15.99 7.42 11.51
N PHE A 335 14.84 6.91 11.95
CA PHE A 335 14.50 5.50 11.94
C PHE A 335 13.87 5.15 10.61
N GLN A 336 14.62 4.48 9.75
CA GLN A 336 14.12 3.99 8.47
C GLN A 336 13.82 2.50 8.55
N ILE A 337 12.55 2.14 8.44
CA ILE A 337 12.11 0.77 8.22
C ILE A 337 11.88 0.61 6.72
N ALA A 338 12.67 -0.26 6.05
CA ALA A 338 12.61 -0.44 4.61
C ALA A 338 12.69 -1.93 4.26
N CYS A 339 11.51 -2.55 4.15
CA CYS A 339 11.44 -3.98 3.83
C CYS A 339 11.81 -4.23 2.36
N PRO A 340 12.74 -5.17 2.07
CA PRO A 340 13.03 -5.58 0.70
C PRO A 340 11.79 -6.09 -0.02
N SER A 341 11.66 -5.77 -1.30
CA SER A 341 10.56 -6.23 -2.13
C SER A 341 11.02 -6.49 -3.55
N ARG A 342 10.42 -7.48 -4.22
CA ARG A 342 10.64 -7.79 -5.64
C ARG A 342 12.13 -7.95 -6.02
N LEU A 343 12.95 -8.56 -5.15
CA LEU A 343 14.39 -8.73 -5.39
C LEU A 343 14.72 -9.60 -6.61
N ASP A 344 13.73 -10.30 -7.17
CA ASP A 344 13.85 -11.02 -8.45
C ASP A 344 13.98 -10.06 -9.65
N LEU A 345 13.65 -8.78 -9.48
CA LEU A 345 13.77 -7.76 -10.51
C LEU A 345 15.07 -6.96 -10.34
N SER A 346 15.88 -6.90 -11.39
CA SER A 346 17.22 -6.26 -11.36
C SER A 346 17.19 -4.79 -10.95
N VAL A 347 16.11 -4.05 -11.25
CA VAL A 347 15.94 -2.66 -10.83
C VAL A 347 15.80 -2.54 -9.31
N TYR A 348 15.08 -3.50 -8.69
CA TYR A 348 14.91 -3.53 -7.24
C TYR A 348 16.15 -4.02 -6.50
N GLN A 349 16.91 -4.96 -7.08
CA GLN A 349 18.20 -5.37 -6.55
C GLN A 349 19.18 -4.18 -6.49
N ARG A 350 19.35 -3.46 -7.61
CA ARG A 350 20.20 -2.26 -7.65
C ARG A 350 19.74 -1.20 -6.64
N LEU A 351 18.44 -0.98 -6.53
CA LEU A 351 17.91 -0.04 -5.55
C LEU A 351 18.23 -0.47 -4.12
N TYR A 352 18.07 -1.76 -3.81
CA TYR A 352 18.40 -2.34 -2.51
C TYR A 352 19.87 -2.09 -2.14
N ASP A 353 20.80 -2.38 -3.06
CA ASP A 353 22.23 -2.15 -2.84
C ASP A 353 22.53 -0.66 -2.64
N ASN A 354 21.93 0.21 -3.46
CA ASN A 354 22.12 1.67 -3.35
C ASN A 354 21.58 2.24 -2.04
N VAL A 355 20.45 1.75 -1.57
CA VAL A 355 19.84 2.14 -0.29
C VAL A 355 20.78 1.80 0.87
N ARG A 356 21.31 0.59 0.91
CA ARG A 356 22.25 0.15 1.96
C ARG A 356 23.56 0.94 1.92
N GLN A 357 24.10 1.15 0.72
CA GLN A 357 25.32 1.94 0.55
C GLN A 357 25.11 3.39 1.01
N SER A 358 23.99 4.02 0.64
CA SER A 358 23.67 5.38 1.04
C SER A 358 23.54 5.53 2.56
N VAL A 359 22.89 4.57 3.23
CA VAL A 359 22.81 4.55 4.70
C VAL A 359 24.19 4.43 5.33
N HIS A 360 25.04 3.53 4.80
CA HIS A 360 26.42 3.37 5.28
C HIS A 360 27.21 4.67 5.13
N ASP A 361 27.22 5.28 3.96
CA ASP A 361 28.00 6.47 3.65
C ASP A 361 27.59 7.67 4.52
N ILE A 362 26.27 7.88 4.70
CA ILE A 362 25.75 8.95 5.54
C ILE A 362 26.13 8.72 7.01
N ASN A 363 26.00 7.50 7.52
CA ASN A 363 26.41 7.19 8.87
C ASN A 363 27.91 7.39 9.08
N GLN A 364 28.75 7.03 8.10
CA GLN A 364 30.19 7.30 8.15
C GLN A 364 30.51 8.79 8.10
N GLN A 365 29.80 9.57 7.28
CA GLN A 365 30.00 11.02 7.14
C GLN A 365 29.80 11.77 8.46
N PHE A 366 28.89 11.32 9.30
CA PHE A 366 28.55 11.98 10.58
C PHE A 366 29.11 11.27 11.81
N LEU A 367 29.94 10.22 11.65
CA LEU A 367 30.72 9.66 12.77
C LEU A 367 31.73 10.72 13.24
N GLY A 368 31.69 11.05 14.54
CA GLY A 368 32.68 11.96 15.13
C GLY A 368 34.11 11.41 14.98
N THR A 369 35.06 12.30 14.75
CA THR A 369 36.48 11.98 14.49
C THR A 369 37.20 11.25 15.63
N ASP A 370 36.56 11.03 16.77
CA ASP A 370 37.18 10.42 17.97
C ASP A 370 37.08 8.88 17.99
N GLU A 371 36.46 8.20 17.00
CA GLU A 371 36.22 6.75 17.00
C GLU A 371 36.75 5.99 15.76
N ILE A 372 37.77 6.51 15.06
CA ILE A 372 38.34 5.83 13.86
C ILE A 372 39.18 4.58 14.22
N SER A 373 39.23 4.11 15.45
CA SER A 373 40.16 3.05 15.87
C SER A 373 39.57 1.64 16.06
N GLU A 374 38.31 1.38 15.77
CA GLU A 374 37.83 -0.02 15.72
C GLU A 374 37.03 -0.28 14.43
N SER A 375 37.66 -1.08 13.56
CA SER A 375 37.06 -1.62 12.36
C SER A 375 35.74 -2.36 12.69
N VAL A 376 34.63 -1.67 12.52
CA VAL A 376 33.32 -2.32 12.56
C VAL A 376 33.18 -3.16 11.30
N LYS A 377 33.41 -4.46 11.43
CA LYS A 377 32.89 -5.44 10.49
C LYS A 377 31.41 -5.18 10.31
N LEU A 378 30.94 -5.11 9.05
CA LEU A 378 29.52 -5.18 8.68
C LEU A 378 28.94 -6.46 9.30
N GLY A 379 28.60 -6.43 10.54
CA GLY A 379 27.98 -7.47 11.32
C GLY A 379 26.54 -7.01 11.63
N SER A 380 25.60 -7.86 11.25
CA SER A 380 24.22 -7.83 11.70
C SER A 380 24.02 -7.01 12.97
N VAL A 381 23.19 -5.97 12.89
CA VAL A 381 22.61 -5.33 14.08
C VAL A 381 22.06 -6.47 14.93
N ASP A 382 22.46 -6.55 16.20
CA ASP A 382 22.00 -7.55 17.15
C ASP A 382 20.46 -7.53 17.21
N LEU A 383 19.86 -8.42 16.45
CA LEU A 383 18.42 -8.62 16.32
C LEU A 383 17.79 -9.18 17.59
N GLU A 384 18.59 -9.75 18.49
CA GLU A 384 18.13 -10.24 19.79
C GLU A 384 17.70 -9.09 20.73
N ALA A 385 18.25 -7.90 20.58
CA ALA A 385 17.84 -6.73 21.38
C ALA A 385 16.48 -6.15 20.98
N ILE A 386 15.94 -6.51 19.80
CA ILE A 386 14.61 -6.06 19.34
C ILE A 386 13.51 -7.08 19.67
N ASN A 387 13.87 -8.36 19.89
CA ASN A 387 12.90 -9.42 20.15
C ASN A 387 12.60 -9.66 21.65
N GLU A 388 13.45 -9.26 22.59
CA GLU A 388 13.21 -9.54 24.01
C GLU A 388 12.67 -8.37 24.83
N THR A 389 12.86 -7.14 24.37
CA THR A 389 12.12 -5.94 24.86
C THR A 389 12.14 -4.94 23.71
N ALA A 390 10.98 -4.38 23.32
CA ALA A 390 11.01 -3.07 22.68
C ALA A 390 11.93 -2.23 23.58
N PRO A 391 13.09 -1.70 23.10
CA PRO A 391 13.92 -0.92 23.98
C PRO A 391 13.01 0.18 24.51
N SER A 392 12.71 0.13 25.79
CA SER A 392 12.10 1.25 26.45
C SER A 392 13.04 2.41 26.16
N ILE A 393 12.60 3.36 25.32
CA ILE A 393 13.34 4.57 24.97
C ILE A 393 13.75 5.31 26.25
N GLU A 394 13.14 4.97 27.37
CA GLU A 394 13.43 5.48 28.73
C GLU A 394 14.75 5.00 29.36
N GLY A 395 15.37 3.93 28.88
CA GLY A 395 16.56 3.34 29.52
C GLY A 395 17.91 3.72 28.91
N LEU A 396 17.96 4.40 27.78
CA LEU A 396 19.23 4.85 27.21
C LEU A 396 19.70 6.13 27.88
N SER A 397 20.67 6.00 28.80
CA SER A 397 21.36 7.16 29.35
C SER A 397 21.89 8.04 28.21
N THR A 398 21.85 9.36 28.39
CA THR A 398 22.38 10.35 27.44
C THR A 398 23.81 10.05 26.98
N ALA A 399 24.61 9.36 27.82
CA ALA A 399 25.96 8.94 27.49
C ALA A 399 26.01 7.71 26.57
N ALA A 400 25.10 6.74 26.73
CA ALA A 400 24.98 5.58 25.86
C ALA A 400 24.42 5.99 24.48
N PHE A 401 23.50 6.95 24.44
CA PHE A 401 22.99 7.55 23.22
C PHE A 401 24.11 8.25 22.42
N LYS A 402 25.00 9.03 23.10
CA LYS A 402 26.13 9.70 22.44
C LYS A 402 27.20 8.75 21.90
N ARG A 403 27.43 7.61 22.55
CA ARG A 403 28.42 6.62 22.10
C ARG A 403 27.99 5.78 20.92
N ARG A 404 26.69 5.74 20.58
CA ARG A 404 26.11 4.91 19.52
C ARG A 404 25.18 5.69 18.58
N TRP A 405 25.31 7.02 18.53
CA TRP A 405 24.45 7.79 17.62
C TRP A 405 24.83 7.47 16.16
N GLN A 406 23.80 7.13 15.40
CA GLN A 406 23.85 7.01 13.96
C GLN A 406 22.81 7.97 13.39
N ALA A 407 23.16 8.68 12.31
CA ALA A 407 22.25 9.58 11.63
C ALA A 407 20.99 8.84 11.16
N ILE A 408 21.18 7.64 10.57
CA ILE A 408 20.12 6.76 10.10
C ILE A 408 20.23 5.41 10.83
N SER A 409 19.18 5.05 11.57
CA SER A 409 18.95 3.70 12.09
C SER A 409 18.11 2.94 11.08
N TYR A 410 18.65 1.89 10.50
CA TYR A 410 18.06 1.20 9.36
C TYR A 410 17.61 -0.22 9.72
N CYS A 411 16.35 -0.57 9.37
CA CYS A 411 15.74 -1.87 9.66
C CYS A 411 15.07 -2.42 8.39
N GLU A 412 15.36 -3.67 8.03
CA GLU A 412 14.78 -4.37 6.86
C GLU A 412 13.63 -5.31 7.26
N ASN A 413 13.38 -5.50 8.55
CA ASN A 413 12.39 -6.45 9.03
C ASN A 413 10.96 -5.92 8.87
N VAL A 414 10.04 -6.84 8.58
CA VAL A 414 8.60 -6.56 8.64
C VAL A 414 8.20 -6.56 10.11
N LEU A 415 7.80 -5.40 10.63
CA LEU A 415 7.30 -5.27 11.98
C LEU A 415 5.83 -5.66 12.08
N SER A 416 5.39 -6.15 13.24
CA SER A 416 3.97 -6.31 13.51
C SER A 416 3.27 -4.94 13.49
N HIS A 417 1.98 -4.92 13.14
CA HIS A 417 1.20 -3.68 13.11
C HIS A 417 1.19 -3.00 14.49
N GLU A 418 1.11 -3.77 15.57
CA GLU A 418 1.17 -3.24 16.94
C GLU A 418 2.52 -2.58 17.24
N THR A 419 3.64 -3.24 16.93
CA THR A 419 4.99 -2.69 17.11
C THR A 419 5.17 -1.40 16.32
N LEU A 420 4.64 -1.36 15.10
CA LEU A 420 4.71 -0.18 14.24
C LEU A 420 3.90 0.99 14.82
N MET A 421 2.68 0.73 15.31
CA MET A 421 1.84 1.78 15.92
C MET A 421 2.50 2.35 17.19
N LYS A 422 3.14 1.50 18.00
CA LYS A 422 3.93 1.94 19.16
C LYS A 422 5.11 2.81 18.73
N ALA A 423 5.81 2.46 17.65
CA ALA A 423 6.90 3.28 17.11
C ALA A 423 6.41 4.65 16.62
N PHE A 424 5.24 4.70 15.98
CA PHE A 424 4.61 5.97 15.59
C PHE A 424 4.22 6.84 16.77
N TRP A 425 3.67 6.26 17.84
CA TRP A 425 3.32 6.99 19.07
C TRP A 425 4.49 7.75 19.68
N HIS A 426 5.70 7.20 19.60
CA HIS A 426 6.91 7.76 20.21
C HIS A 426 7.75 8.63 19.26
N SER A 427 7.31 8.83 18.02
CA SER A 427 8.08 9.57 17.02
C SER A 427 7.61 11.02 16.88
N ASP A 428 8.57 11.95 16.82
CA ASP A 428 8.29 13.39 16.70
C ASP A 428 7.90 13.79 15.27
N ILE A 429 8.42 13.08 14.27
CA ILE A 429 8.11 13.32 12.86
C ILE A 429 7.84 11.98 12.17
N GLY A 430 6.71 11.87 11.46
CA GLY A 430 6.46 10.84 10.45
C GLY A 430 6.82 11.37 9.08
N TRP A 431 7.63 10.63 8.31
CA TRP A 431 8.12 11.12 7.03
C TRP A 431 7.73 10.20 5.87
N VAL A 432 6.84 10.68 5.01
CA VAL A 432 6.42 10.04 3.76
C VAL A 432 7.00 10.82 2.59
N ASN A 433 7.90 10.18 1.81
CA ASN A 433 8.70 10.82 0.75
C ASN A 433 8.41 10.26 -0.65
N SER A 434 7.24 9.64 -0.86
CA SER A 434 6.94 9.00 -2.14
C SER A 434 7.09 9.94 -3.33
N LEU A 435 7.78 9.49 -4.40
CA LEU A 435 7.87 10.19 -5.68
C LEU A 435 6.55 10.08 -6.46
N LYS A 436 5.81 9.00 -6.23
CA LYS A 436 4.44 8.78 -6.70
C LYS A 436 3.81 7.66 -5.87
N ASP A 437 2.59 7.85 -5.38
CA ASP A 437 1.87 6.85 -4.59
C ASP A 437 0.35 7.01 -4.77
N GLY A 438 -0.40 5.91 -4.78
CA GLY A 438 -1.86 5.98 -4.89
C GLY A 438 -2.51 6.65 -3.69
N MET A 439 -2.16 6.23 -2.48
CA MET A 439 -2.65 6.84 -1.23
C MET A 439 -1.51 7.06 -0.23
N ASN A 440 -0.85 6.02 0.21
CA ASN A 440 0.10 5.91 1.31
C ASN A 440 -0.59 5.84 2.69
N LEU A 441 -0.93 4.61 3.11
CA LEU A 441 -1.61 4.39 4.39
C LEU A 441 -0.73 4.69 5.60
N VAL A 442 0.61 4.64 5.47
CA VAL A 442 1.55 4.99 6.54
C VAL A 442 1.32 6.41 7.05
N ALA A 443 1.03 7.37 6.14
CA ALA A 443 0.68 8.73 6.54
C ALA A 443 -0.57 8.79 7.43
N LYS A 444 -1.60 8.01 7.09
CA LYS A 444 -2.85 7.92 7.84
C LYS A 444 -2.67 7.18 9.17
N GLU A 445 -1.95 6.07 9.16
CA GLU A 445 -1.63 5.29 10.36
C GLU A 445 -0.78 6.09 11.34
N TYR A 446 0.20 6.86 10.87
CA TYR A 446 1.01 7.74 11.70
C TYR A 446 0.16 8.73 12.48
N ILE A 447 -0.75 9.44 11.82
CA ILE A 447 -1.64 10.42 12.48
C ILE A 447 -2.60 9.75 13.45
N ALA A 448 -3.17 8.60 13.08
CA ALA A 448 -4.10 7.87 13.94
C ALA A 448 -3.43 7.34 15.22
N ALA A 449 -2.13 7.04 15.16
CA ALA A 449 -1.35 6.47 16.26
C ALA A 449 -0.70 7.53 17.18
N GLN A 450 -0.81 8.84 16.89
CA GLN A 450 -0.12 9.88 17.66
C GLN A 450 -0.73 10.13 19.04
N ASN A 451 0.15 10.53 19.99
CA ASN A 451 -0.26 11.01 21.31
C ASN A 451 -0.94 12.38 21.20
N PRO A 452 -2.24 12.54 21.49
CA PRO A 452 -2.93 13.81 21.34
C PRO A 452 -2.45 14.90 22.30
N ALA A 453 -1.80 14.53 23.41
CA ALA A 453 -1.23 15.50 24.34
C ALA A 453 0.08 16.12 23.84
N ASN A 454 0.84 15.36 23.04
CA ASN A 454 2.11 15.80 22.44
C ASN A 454 2.29 15.14 21.05
N PRO A 455 1.46 15.50 20.04
CA PRO A 455 1.52 14.85 18.74
C PRO A 455 2.78 15.23 17.98
N GLY A 456 3.31 14.29 17.20
CA GLY A 456 4.35 14.56 16.21
C GLY A 456 3.79 15.28 14.97
N VAL A 457 4.67 15.57 14.02
CA VAL A 457 4.36 16.26 12.76
C VAL A 457 4.47 15.28 11.60
N LEU A 458 3.49 15.30 10.70
CA LEU A 458 3.57 14.55 9.46
C LEU A 458 4.25 15.40 8.37
N LEU A 459 5.38 14.92 7.85
CA LEU A 459 6.04 15.42 6.66
C LEU A 459 5.62 14.56 5.48
N LEU A 460 4.87 15.14 4.54
CA LEU A 460 4.14 14.38 3.51
C LEU A 460 4.46 14.87 2.10
N SER A 461 4.89 13.95 1.25
CA SER A 461 5.07 14.23 -0.17
C SER A 461 3.76 14.66 -0.84
N ARG A 462 3.83 15.75 -1.63
CA ARG A 462 2.73 16.20 -2.49
C ARG A 462 2.28 15.19 -3.55
N TYR A 463 3.12 14.17 -3.83
CA TYR A 463 2.86 13.12 -4.81
C TYR A 463 2.31 11.83 -4.19
N ALA A 464 2.09 11.80 -2.88
CA ALA A 464 1.29 10.77 -2.22
C ALA A 464 -0.18 11.15 -2.29
N GLY A 465 -1.06 10.22 -2.69
CA GLY A 465 -2.50 10.51 -2.80
C GLY A 465 -3.12 11.01 -1.50
N ALA A 466 -2.59 10.59 -0.35
CA ALA A 466 -2.99 11.10 0.95
C ALA A 466 -2.88 12.63 1.08
N ALA A 467 -2.01 13.28 0.30
CA ALA A 467 -1.86 14.73 0.32
C ALA A 467 -3.14 15.48 -0.14
N GLU A 468 -4.01 14.87 -0.98
CA GLU A 468 -5.31 15.48 -1.32
C GLU A 468 -6.18 15.73 -0.08
N GLN A 469 -6.16 14.81 0.88
CA GLN A 469 -7.00 14.87 2.08
C GLN A 469 -6.29 15.48 3.29
N MET A 470 -4.95 15.37 3.35
CA MET A 470 -4.15 15.66 4.55
C MET A 470 -3.41 16.99 4.46
N GLN A 471 -4.11 18.07 4.05
CA GLN A 471 -3.53 19.41 3.80
C GLN A 471 -2.94 20.09 5.06
N ALA A 472 -3.32 19.67 6.26
CA ALA A 472 -2.71 20.16 7.49
C ALA A 472 -1.34 19.52 7.82
N ALA A 473 -0.86 18.56 7.02
CA ALA A 473 0.51 18.05 7.09
C ALA A 473 1.51 19.12 6.59
N VAL A 474 2.80 18.93 6.88
CA VAL A 474 3.86 19.71 6.23
C VAL A 474 4.11 19.09 4.86
N ILE A 475 3.61 19.73 3.81
CA ILE A 475 3.71 19.24 2.45
C ILE A 475 5.09 19.56 1.88
N ILE A 476 5.73 18.54 1.30
CA ILE A 476 7.05 18.64 0.68
C ILE A 476 7.02 18.20 -0.80
N ASP A 477 7.98 18.69 -1.57
CA ASP A 477 8.29 18.17 -2.90
C ASP A 477 9.55 17.30 -2.81
N PRO A 478 9.44 15.97 -2.89
CA PRO A 478 10.58 15.06 -2.76
C PRO A 478 11.58 15.18 -3.92
N GLN A 479 11.23 15.80 -5.04
CA GLN A 479 12.13 16.06 -6.16
C GLN A 479 13.00 17.31 -5.94
N GLN A 480 12.71 18.09 -4.87
CA GLN A 480 13.44 19.31 -4.52
C GLN A 480 14.05 19.19 -3.12
N PRO A 481 15.36 18.94 -3.01
CA PRO A 481 16.03 18.78 -1.71
C PRO A 481 15.77 19.96 -0.74
N ASP A 482 15.73 21.19 -1.25
CA ASP A 482 15.47 22.38 -0.43
C ASP A 482 14.05 22.36 0.19
N SER A 483 13.05 21.85 -0.53
CA SER A 483 11.70 21.69 0.00
C SER A 483 11.68 20.72 1.19
N ILE A 484 12.44 19.63 1.10
CA ILE A 484 12.57 18.65 2.18
C ILE A 484 13.29 19.27 3.38
N VAL A 485 14.41 19.96 3.14
CA VAL A 485 15.19 20.61 4.20
C VAL A 485 14.36 21.67 4.94
N GLN A 486 13.62 22.51 4.23
CA GLN A 486 12.72 23.48 4.82
C GLN A 486 11.57 22.82 5.58
N GLY A 487 10.99 21.73 5.03
CA GLY A 487 9.95 20.95 5.67
C GLY A 487 10.42 20.34 7.00
N LEU A 488 11.60 19.76 7.04
CA LEU A 488 12.23 19.25 8.26
C LEU A 488 12.43 20.35 9.29
N ASN A 489 12.99 21.48 8.90
CA ASN A 489 13.19 22.62 9.80
C ASN A 489 11.87 23.14 10.37
N THR A 490 10.83 23.24 9.53
CA THR A 490 9.48 23.63 9.96
C THR A 490 8.90 22.64 10.96
N ALA A 491 9.00 21.34 10.68
CA ALA A 491 8.46 20.30 11.54
C ALA A 491 9.16 20.26 12.90
N LEU A 492 10.50 20.37 12.93
CA LEU A 492 11.32 20.32 14.15
C LEU A 492 11.15 21.57 15.04
N SER A 493 10.87 22.72 14.45
CA SER A 493 10.68 24.00 15.16
C SER A 493 9.22 24.29 15.53
N MET A 494 8.25 23.43 15.11
CA MET A 494 6.82 23.67 15.26
C MET A 494 6.39 23.69 16.74
N PRO A 495 5.73 24.78 17.22
CA PRO A 495 5.24 24.85 18.58
C PRO A 495 4.19 23.77 18.89
N LEU A 496 4.12 23.31 20.14
CA LEU A 496 3.18 22.28 20.58
C LEU A 496 1.71 22.63 20.23
N GLN A 497 1.33 23.89 20.39
CA GLN A 497 -0.04 24.31 20.10
C GLN A 497 -0.38 24.10 18.62
N GLU A 498 0.50 24.50 17.70
CA GLU A 498 0.32 24.30 16.27
C GLU A 498 0.31 22.80 15.92
N ARG A 499 1.18 21.99 16.52
CA ARG A 499 1.18 20.53 16.32
C ARG A 499 -0.15 19.92 16.72
N LYS A 500 -0.75 20.34 17.84
CA LYS A 500 -2.07 19.88 18.30
C LYS A 500 -3.19 20.28 17.33
N GLU A 501 -3.18 21.51 16.86
CA GLU A 501 -4.21 22.00 15.90
C GLU A 501 -4.14 21.25 14.58
N ARG A 502 -2.94 21.06 14.01
CA ARG A 502 -2.73 20.29 12.78
C ARG A 502 -3.11 18.81 12.96
N HIS A 503 -2.67 18.19 14.04
CA HIS A 503 -3.03 16.80 14.35
C HIS A 503 -4.54 16.62 14.48
N GLN A 504 -5.23 17.52 15.19
CA GLN A 504 -6.68 17.44 15.36
C GLN A 504 -7.41 17.58 14.02
N ALA A 505 -6.98 18.48 13.15
CA ALA A 505 -7.54 18.64 11.81
C ALA A 505 -7.36 17.38 10.97
N LEU A 506 -6.15 16.79 10.95
CA LEU A 506 -5.84 15.55 10.24
C LEU A 506 -6.65 14.36 10.79
N LEU A 507 -6.69 14.21 12.11
CA LEU A 507 -7.43 13.11 12.76
C LEU A 507 -8.93 13.19 12.51
N ASN A 508 -9.50 14.40 12.48
CA ASN A 508 -10.92 14.59 12.15
C ASN A 508 -11.23 14.15 10.71
N GLY A 509 -10.36 14.49 9.75
CA GLY A 509 -10.48 14.01 8.37
C GLY A 509 -10.41 12.49 8.29
N LEU A 510 -9.46 11.84 8.99
CA LEU A 510 -9.34 10.38 9.01
C LEU A 510 -10.55 9.66 9.63
N LYS A 511 -11.25 10.29 10.57
CA LYS A 511 -12.48 9.73 11.17
C LYS A 511 -13.67 9.81 10.21
N GLN A 512 -13.71 10.79 9.33
CA GLN A 512 -14.72 10.93 8.28
C GLN A 512 -14.43 9.94 7.14
N ASP A 513 -13.20 9.98 6.61
CA ASP A 513 -12.76 9.16 5.48
C ASP A 513 -11.97 7.95 6.02
N ASN A 514 -12.65 7.09 6.75
CA ASN A 514 -12.07 5.90 7.38
C ASN A 514 -12.18 4.66 6.48
N LEU A 515 -11.68 3.51 6.97
CA LEU A 515 -11.72 2.26 6.21
C LEU A 515 -13.15 1.79 5.91
N GLN A 516 -14.08 1.97 6.84
CA GLN A 516 -15.45 1.52 6.68
C GLN A 516 -16.22 2.40 5.67
N SER A 517 -16.03 3.72 5.69
CA SER A 517 -16.63 4.61 4.69
C SER A 517 -16.13 4.27 3.27
N TRP A 518 -14.83 4.04 3.08
CA TRP A 518 -14.28 3.59 1.79
C TRP A 518 -14.96 2.32 1.26
N GLN A 519 -15.15 1.33 2.13
CA GLN A 519 -15.80 0.06 1.77
C GLN A 519 -17.28 0.28 1.41
N GLN A 520 -17.98 1.04 2.24
CA GLN A 520 -19.41 1.30 2.08
C GLN A 520 -19.70 2.09 0.80
N ASP A 521 -18.97 3.17 0.55
CA ASP A 521 -19.18 4.05 -0.61
C ASP A 521 -18.96 3.28 -1.93
N PHE A 522 -17.87 2.49 -2.02
CA PHE A 522 -17.62 1.69 -3.22
C PHE A 522 -18.67 0.59 -3.43
N LEU A 523 -19.02 -0.13 -2.36
CA LEU A 523 -19.99 -1.22 -2.46
C LEU A 523 -21.40 -0.68 -2.73
N GLU A 524 -21.77 0.48 -2.19
CA GLU A 524 -23.05 1.12 -2.48
C GLU A 524 -23.19 1.40 -3.97
N ASP A 525 -22.19 2.03 -4.60
CA ASP A 525 -22.19 2.26 -6.04
C ASP A 525 -22.21 0.94 -6.83
N LEU A 526 -21.45 -0.07 -6.40
CA LEU A 526 -21.43 -1.37 -7.04
C LEU A 526 -22.78 -2.11 -6.95
N TYR A 527 -23.51 -1.97 -5.84
CA TYR A 527 -24.84 -2.54 -5.67
C TYR A 527 -25.94 -1.75 -6.40
N GLN A 528 -25.74 -0.45 -6.67
CA GLN A 528 -26.73 0.41 -7.34
C GLN A 528 -26.65 0.37 -8.88
N VAL A 529 -25.64 -0.26 -9.47
CA VAL A 529 -25.53 -0.42 -10.93
C VAL A 529 -26.77 -1.17 -11.46
N VAL A 530 -27.59 -0.50 -12.28
CA VAL A 530 -28.83 -1.01 -12.87
C VAL A 530 -28.64 -1.24 -14.37
#